data_0f6d97989d00b7ba88fbe848015cb964
#
_entry.id   0f6d97989d00b7ba88fbe848015cb964
#
_cell.length_a   1.000
_cell.length_b   1.000
_cell.length_c   1.000
_cell.angle_alpha   90.00
_cell.angle_beta   90.00
_cell.angle_gamma   90.00
#
_symmetry.space_group_name_H-M   'P 1'
#
loop_
_entity.id
_entity.type
_entity.pdbx_description
1 polymer ?
#
loop_
_entity_poly.entity_id
_entity_poly.type
_entity_poly.pdbx_seq_one_letter_code
_entity_poly.pdbx_strand_id
1 'polypeptide(L)'
;MSIKKQHILVLIQDPECSDAAIKHAFTLAKLFKAEAAFANFPTLKGKTHPSISHYQIEKFNLQSIPYKIIELKNSKREPNLSIQELDAIFIVTQFPIGSLTHFLKRNAIFKWILKAKIPSILVTEQTNTDCEYKNIIVPIDYKKESKEKMIWASYFGRFNNAIIHLIAPNEKSEAYHRTIKATLLFTKKMFEQFKFEYKIVKTECKSRNINRKAIQFSKNLNSDLIVLMSNRNPGWIASWSGPSQLKSILKKEDNPILFINPLKDYYLPCN
;
A
#
# COMPACT_ATOMS: atom_id res chain seq x y z
N MET A 1 -29.91 -2.39 -11.19
CA MET A 1 -28.48 -2.06 -11.36
C MET A 1 -27.68 -3.13 -10.67
N SER A 2 -26.87 -3.91 -11.39
CA SER A 2 -25.94 -4.83 -10.71
C SER A 2 -24.88 -3.99 -10.00
N ILE A 3 -24.75 -4.18 -8.70
CA ILE A 3 -23.67 -3.54 -7.92
C ILE A 3 -22.36 -4.07 -8.52
N LYS A 4 -21.59 -3.18 -9.14
CA LYS A 4 -20.29 -3.53 -9.70
C LYS A 4 -19.38 -3.95 -8.53
N LYS A 5 -18.91 -5.18 -8.56
CA LYS A 5 -18.05 -5.72 -7.50
C LYS A 5 -16.66 -5.11 -7.58
N GLN A 6 -16.17 -4.64 -6.45
CA GLN A 6 -14.80 -4.13 -6.31
C GLN A 6 -13.78 -5.28 -6.28
N HIS A 7 -12.55 -4.99 -6.68
CA HIS A 7 -11.50 -6.00 -6.77
C HIS A 7 -10.22 -5.59 -6.04
N ILE A 8 -9.53 -6.60 -5.51
CA ILE A 8 -8.13 -6.53 -5.08
C ILE A 8 -7.28 -7.08 -6.24
N LEU A 9 -6.55 -6.21 -6.92
CA LEU A 9 -5.68 -6.62 -8.04
C LEU A 9 -4.36 -7.18 -7.51
N VAL A 10 -4.07 -8.44 -7.80
CA VAL A 10 -2.84 -9.11 -7.38
C VAL A 10 -1.89 -9.21 -8.57
N LEU A 11 -0.75 -8.52 -8.49
CA LEU A 11 0.27 -8.56 -9.54
C LEU A 11 1.31 -9.62 -9.22
N ILE A 12 1.28 -10.70 -9.97
CA ILE A 12 2.18 -11.84 -9.84
C ILE A 12 3.41 -11.62 -10.71
N GLN A 13 4.57 -11.53 -10.10
CA GLN A 13 5.86 -11.44 -10.80
C GLN A 13 6.48 -12.82 -11.04
N ASP A 14 6.32 -13.68 -10.07
CA ASP A 14 6.82 -15.04 -10.05
C ASP A 14 5.81 -15.90 -9.27
N PRO A 15 5.16 -16.86 -9.92
CA PRO A 15 4.18 -17.71 -9.25
C PRO A 15 4.74 -18.50 -8.07
N GLU A 16 6.03 -18.90 -8.15
CA GLU A 16 6.69 -19.65 -7.06
C GLU A 16 6.99 -18.78 -5.84
N CYS A 17 7.06 -17.44 -6.02
CA CYS A 17 7.35 -16.47 -4.98
C CYS A 17 6.19 -15.49 -4.81
N SER A 18 4.96 -15.99 -4.59
CA SER A 18 3.77 -15.13 -4.51
C SER A 18 2.85 -15.43 -3.32
N ASP A 19 3.23 -16.36 -2.48
CA ASP A 19 2.41 -16.86 -1.36
C ASP A 19 1.94 -15.74 -0.43
N ALA A 20 2.83 -14.82 -0.05
CA ALA A 20 2.47 -13.70 0.81
C ALA A 20 1.46 -12.76 0.10
N ALA A 21 1.67 -12.45 -1.19
CA ALA A 21 0.73 -11.60 -1.92
C ALA A 21 -0.66 -12.23 -2.03
N ILE A 22 -0.75 -13.54 -2.26
CA ILE A 22 -2.01 -14.28 -2.35
C ILE A 22 -2.76 -14.23 -1.02
N LYS A 23 -2.08 -14.55 0.09
CA LYS A 23 -2.67 -14.53 1.44
C LYS A 23 -3.20 -13.14 1.81
N HIS A 24 -2.37 -12.11 1.64
CA HIS A 24 -2.77 -10.73 1.90
C HIS A 24 -3.94 -10.28 1.01
N ALA A 25 -3.98 -10.71 -0.25
CA ALA A 25 -5.07 -10.37 -1.14
C ALA A 25 -6.41 -10.94 -0.67
N PHE A 26 -6.43 -12.19 -0.21
CA PHE A 26 -7.65 -12.79 0.35
C PHE A 26 -8.06 -12.13 1.67
N THR A 27 -7.12 -11.80 2.56
CA THR A 27 -7.41 -11.05 3.79
C THR A 27 -8.06 -9.70 3.47
N LEU A 28 -7.51 -8.96 2.50
CA LEU A 28 -8.06 -7.67 2.07
C LEU A 28 -9.41 -7.82 1.35
N ALA A 29 -9.55 -8.83 0.49
CA ALA A 29 -10.80 -9.10 -0.21
C ALA A 29 -11.94 -9.40 0.77
N LYS A 30 -11.67 -10.19 1.80
CA LYS A 30 -12.62 -10.40 2.91
C LYS A 30 -12.97 -9.11 3.63
N LEU A 31 -11.94 -8.35 4.04
CA LEU A 31 -12.09 -7.12 4.81
C LEU A 31 -12.95 -6.09 4.06
N PHE A 32 -12.70 -5.90 2.78
CA PHE A 32 -13.40 -4.92 1.93
C PHE A 32 -14.61 -5.48 1.18
N LYS A 33 -14.98 -6.74 1.41
CA LYS A 33 -16.06 -7.45 0.68
C LYS A 33 -15.88 -7.39 -0.84
N ALA A 34 -14.63 -7.50 -1.28
CA ALA A 34 -14.22 -7.46 -2.68
C ALA A 34 -13.91 -8.86 -3.22
N GLU A 35 -13.70 -8.96 -4.53
CA GLU A 35 -13.16 -10.16 -5.17
C GLU A 35 -11.65 -10.01 -5.41
N ALA A 36 -10.90 -11.11 -5.43
CA ALA A 36 -9.50 -11.07 -5.82
C ALA A 36 -9.35 -11.24 -7.35
N ALA A 37 -8.49 -10.44 -7.98
CA ALA A 37 -8.19 -10.57 -9.40
C ALA A 37 -6.68 -10.77 -9.58
N PHE A 38 -6.28 -11.96 -10.01
CA PHE A 38 -4.87 -12.33 -10.18
C PHE A 38 -4.42 -12.08 -11.62
N ALA A 39 -3.31 -11.39 -11.77
CA ALA A 39 -2.73 -11.08 -13.07
C ALA A 39 -1.21 -11.27 -13.06
N ASN A 40 -0.68 -11.95 -14.06
CA ASN A 40 0.76 -12.01 -14.26
C ASN A 40 1.29 -10.64 -14.71
N PHE A 41 2.34 -10.15 -14.04
CA PHE A 41 2.99 -8.93 -14.45
C PHE A 41 3.76 -9.17 -15.76
N PRO A 42 3.50 -8.41 -16.84
CA PRO A 42 4.11 -8.64 -18.13
C PRO A 42 5.63 -8.41 -18.09
N THR A 43 6.37 -9.39 -18.54
CA THR A 43 7.83 -9.34 -18.60
C THR A 43 8.36 -8.47 -19.74
N LEU A 44 9.55 -7.87 -19.54
CA LEU A 44 10.17 -6.96 -20.52
C LEU A 44 10.60 -7.66 -21.83
N LYS A 45 10.66 -8.99 -21.91
CA LYS A 45 11.29 -9.73 -23.04
C LYS A 45 10.42 -10.83 -23.67
N GLY A 46 9.11 -10.74 -23.61
CA GLY A 46 8.27 -11.74 -24.31
C GLY A 46 8.41 -13.19 -23.81
N LYS A 47 9.20 -13.44 -22.76
CA LYS A 47 9.26 -14.75 -22.12
C LYS A 47 7.97 -14.94 -21.33
N THR A 48 7.17 -15.90 -21.72
CA THR A 48 6.04 -16.39 -20.94
C THR A 48 6.59 -17.01 -19.65
N HIS A 49 6.46 -16.29 -18.52
CA HIS A 49 6.58 -16.96 -17.23
C HIS A 49 5.39 -17.90 -17.08
N PRO A 50 5.54 -19.02 -16.36
CA PRO A 50 4.41 -19.85 -16.02
C PRO A 50 3.33 -18.96 -15.39
N SER A 51 2.11 -19.10 -15.87
CA SER A 51 0.97 -18.38 -15.32
C SER A 51 0.67 -18.94 -13.94
N ILE A 52 0.24 -18.06 -13.02
CA ILE A 52 -0.29 -18.53 -11.76
C ILE A 52 -1.43 -19.51 -12.03
N SER A 53 -1.42 -20.64 -11.36
CA SER A 53 -2.44 -21.68 -11.52
C SER A 53 -3.55 -21.54 -10.47
N HIS A 54 -4.74 -22.04 -10.78
CA HIS A 54 -5.83 -22.16 -9.81
C HIS A 54 -5.39 -22.93 -8.56
N TYR A 55 -4.62 -24.00 -8.73
CA TYR A 55 -4.10 -24.80 -7.62
C TYR A 55 -3.27 -23.97 -6.63
N GLN A 56 -2.39 -23.08 -7.12
CA GLN A 56 -1.57 -22.21 -6.26
C GLN A 56 -2.43 -21.19 -5.50
N ILE A 57 -3.50 -20.69 -6.12
CA ILE A 57 -4.41 -19.73 -5.49
C ILE A 57 -5.27 -20.44 -4.43
N GLU A 58 -5.87 -21.58 -4.78
CA GLU A 58 -6.78 -22.34 -3.91
C GLU A 58 -6.09 -22.81 -2.62
N LYS A 59 -4.81 -23.13 -2.66
CA LYS A 59 -4.01 -23.47 -1.47
C LYS A 59 -4.16 -22.44 -0.34
N PHE A 60 -4.41 -21.18 -0.66
CA PHE A 60 -4.52 -20.08 0.30
C PHE A 60 -5.95 -19.52 0.44
N ASN A 61 -6.89 -20.00 -0.37
CA ASN A 61 -8.27 -19.53 -0.33
C ASN A 61 -9.13 -20.28 0.68
N LEU A 62 -8.68 -20.32 1.93
CA LEU A 62 -9.33 -21.07 3.02
C LEU A 62 -10.76 -20.61 3.34
N GLN A 63 -11.17 -19.44 2.85
CA GLN A 63 -12.48 -18.84 3.14
C GLN A 63 -13.39 -18.76 1.92
N SER A 64 -13.05 -19.45 0.84
CA SER A 64 -13.82 -19.47 -0.41
C SER A 64 -14.14 -18.06 -0.93
N ILE A 65 -13.18 -17.15 -0.87
CA ILE A 65 -13.32 -15.79 -1.41
C ILE A 65 -13.39 -15.87 -2.94
N PRO A 66 -14.37 -15.22 -3.58
CA PRO A 66 -14.44 -15.19 -5.04
C PRO A 66 -13.19 -14.58 -5.65
N TYR A 67 -12.68 -15.22 -6.71
CA TYR A 67 -11.53 -14.71 -7.45
C TYR A 67 -11.60 -15.02 -8.93
N LYS A 68 -10.77 -14.33 -9.71
CA LYS A 68 -10.57 -14.59 -11.15
C LYS A 68 -9.10 -14.42 -11.52
N ILE A 69 -8.67 -15.14 -12.55
CA ILE A 69 -7.37 -14.93 -13.20
C ILE A 69 -7.64 -14.12 -14.46
N ILE A 70 -6.87 -13.07 -14.66
CA ILE A 70 -7.05 -12.11 -15.76
C ILE A 70 -5.76 -11.84 -16.50
N GLU A 71 -5.85 -11.42 -17.74
CA GLU A 71 -4.75 -10.86 -18.50
C GLU A 71 -4.78 -9.33 -18.47
N LEU A 72 -3.64 -8.72 -18.17
CA LEU A 72 -3.50 -7.27 -18.21
C LEU A 72 -3.23 -6.81 -19.66
N LYS A 73 -4.25 -6.33 -20.34
CA LYS A 73 -4.12 -5.74 -21.68
C LYS A 73 -3.33 -4.41 -21.58
N ASN A 74 -2.34 -4.21 -22.48
CA ASN A 74 -1.56 -2.96 -22.59
C ASN A 74 -0.90 -2.44 -21.29
N SER A 75 -0.69 -3.29 -20.33
CA SER A 75 -0.32 -2.97 -18.95
C SER A 75 1.03 -2.26 -18.77
N LYS A 76 1.94 -2.35 -19.75
CA LYS A 76 3.28 -1.73 -19.63
C LYS A 76 3.24 -0.20 -19.64
N ARG A 77 2.27 0.40 -20.36
CA ARG A 77 2.21 1.86 -20.55
C ARG A 77 1.15 2.53 -19.69
N GLU A 78 -0.01 1.89 -19.50
CA GLU A 78 -1.18 2.51 -18.87
C GLU A 78 -1.82 1.60 -17.81
N PRO A 79 -1.25 1.51 -16.59
CA PRO A 79 -1.82 0.69 -15.52
C PRO A 79 -3.27 1.06 -15.17
N ASN A 80 -3.61 2.34 -15.33
CA ASN A 80 -4.90 2.85 -14.89
C ASN A 80 -6.10 2.35 -15.70
N LEU A 81 -5.91 2.01 -16.98
CA LEU A 81 -7.00 1.41 -17.77
C LEU A 81 -7.43 0.06 -17.19
N SER A 82 -6.49 -0.85 -16.97
CA SER A 82 -6.79 -2.15 -16.35
C SER A 82 -7.37 -2.01 -14.93
N ILE A 83 -6.89 -1.04 -14.15
CA ILE A 83 -7.40 -0.74 -12.82
C ILE A 83 -8.85 -0.26 -12.87
N GLN A 84 -9.19 0.63 -13.81
CA GLN A 84 -10.54 1.16 -13.97
C GLN A 84 -11.53 0.12 -14.53
N GLU A 85 -11.11 -0.68 -15.50
CA GLU A 85 -11.93 -1.76 -16.06
C GLU A 85 -12.33 -2.78 -15.00
N LEU A 86 -11.42 -3.06 -14.06
CA LEU A 86 -11.63 -3.98 -12.94
C LEU A 86 -12.39 -3.37 -11.77
N ASP A 87 -12.51 -2.06 -11.68
CA ASP A 87 -12.91 -1.39 -10.44
C ASP A 87 -12.04 -1.80 -9.24
N ALA A 88 -10.73 -1.81 -9.46
CA ALA A 88 -9.77 -2.23 -8.43
C ALA A 88 -9.57 -1.13 -7.39
N ILE A 89 -9.60 -1.50 -6.10
CA ILE A 89 -9.42 -0.57 -4.97
C ILE A 89 -8.01 -0.62 -4.38
N PHE A 90 -7.34 -1.77 -4.47
CA PHE A 90 -5.95 -1.96 -4.06
C PHE A 90 -5.20 -2.83 -5.07
N ILE A 91 -3.90 -2.60 -5.13
CA ILE A 91 -2.95 -3.51 -5.78
C ILE A 91 -2.18 -4.23 -4.68
N VAL A 92 -2.01 -5.54 -4.80
CA VAL A 92 -1.13 -6.32 -3.93
C VAL A 92 -0.02 -6.92 -4.79
N THR A 93 1.22 -6.81 -4.34
CA THR A 93 2.35 -7.44 -5.03
C THR A 93 3.47 -7.81 -4.08
N GLN A 94 4.10 -8.94 -4.36
CA GLN A 94 5.26 -9.40 -3.62
C GLN A 94 6.55 -8.97 -4.28
N PHE A 95 7.43 -8.33 -3.51
CA PHE A 95 8.77 -7.94 -3.95
C PHE A 95 9.77 -9.04 -3.60
N PRO A 96 10.43 -9.63 -4.57
CA PRO A 96 11.47 -10.63 -4.30
C PRO A 96 12.67 -9.98 -3.60
N ILE A 97 13.15 -10.63 -2.53
CA ILE A 97 14.37 -10.25 -1.81
C ILE A 97 15.50 -11.10 -2.37
N GLY A 98 16.64 -10.52 -2.74
CA GLY A 98 17.82 -11.29 -3.15
C GLY A 98 18.42 -10.86 -4.50
N SER A 99 18.62 -11.80 -5.41
CA SER A 99 19.51 -11.77 -6.57
C SER A 99 19.43 -10.54 -7.51
N LEU A 100 20.48 -10.37 -8.34
CA LEU A 100 20.59 -9.27 -9.32
C LEU A 100 19.47 -9.30 -10.38
N THR A 101 19.00 -10.47 -10.77
CA THR A 101 17.91 -10.65 -11.75
C THR A 101 16.58 -10.12 -11.19
N HIS A 102 16.37 -10.22 -9.90
CA HIS A 102 15.23 -9.64 -9.19
C HIS A 102 15.27 -8.11 -9.15
N PHE A 103 16.45 -7.50 -9.31
CA PHE A 103 16.59 -6.04 -9.34
C PHE A 103 15.88 -5.39 -10.53
N LEU A 104 16.01 -5.94 -11.73
CA LEU A 104 15.35 -5.41 -12.93
C LEU A 104 13.83 -5.61 -12.87
N LYS A 105 13.38 -6.79 -12.42
CA LYS A 105 11.96 -7.07 -12.22
C LYS A 105 11.34 -6.09 -11.22
N ARG A 106 11.98 -5.85 -10.07
CA ARG A 106 11.54 -4.87 -9.04
C ARG A 106 11.41 -3.45 -9.60
N ASN A 107 12.35 -3.01 -10.42
CA ASN A 107 12.29 -1.66 -10.99
C ASN A 107 11.13 -1.50 -11.97
N ALA A 108 10.81 -2.53 -12.74
CA ALA A 108 9.71 -2.48 -13.69
C ALA A 108 8.34 -2.37 -12.98
N ILE A 109 8.11 -3.24 -11.98
CA ILE A 109 6.86 -3.20 -11.22
C ILE A 109 6.75 -1.92 -10.38
N PHE A 110 7.86 -1.46 -9.82
CA PHE A 110 7.86 -0.22 -9.05
C PHE A 110 7.50 0.99 -9.92
N LYS A 111 8.05 1.08 -11.14
CA LYS A 111 7.67 2.11 -12.12
C LYS A 111 6.19 2.01 -12.50
N TRP A 112 5.64 0.81 -12.57
CA TRP A 112 4.23 0.59 -12.86
C TRP A 112 3.36 1.05 -11.69
N ILE A 113 3.70 0.67 -10.45
CA ILE A 113 3.03 1.10 -9.22
C ILE A 113 3.05 2.63 -9.08
N LEU A 114 4.17 3.28 -9.38
CA LEU A 114 4.27 4.76 -9.33
C LEU A 114 3.32 5.49 -10.30
N LYS A 115 2.83 4.81 -11.33
CA LYS A 115 1.83 5.34 -12.26
C LYS A 115 0.40 5.01 -11.86
N ALA A 116 0.22 4.03 -10.98
CA ALA A 116 -1.10 3.60 -10.54
C ALA A 116 -1.78 4.70 -9.71
N LYS A 117 -3.08 4.91 -9.95
CA LYS A 117 -3.89 5.91 -9.23
C LYS A 117 -4.49 5.37 -7.93
N ILE A 118 -4.37 4.08 -7.67
CA ILE A 118 -4.80 3.45 -6.43
C ILE A 118 -3.60 3.01 -5.59
N PRO A 119 -3.76 2.86 -4.27
CA PRO A 119 -2.66 2.44 -3.41
C PRO A 119 -2.26 0.99 -3.65
N SER A 120 -1.00 0.70 -3.34
CA SER A 120 -0.42 -0.63 -3.49
C SER A 120 0.05 -1.17 -2.15
N ILE A 121 -0.31 -2.40 -1.83
CA ILE A 121 0.21 -3.14 -0.68
C ILE A 121 1.40 -3.96 -1.14
N LEU A 122 2.55 -3.62 -0.59
CA LEU A 122 3.84 -4.21 -0.91
C LEU A 122 4.20 -5.20 0.18
N VAL A 123 4.45 -6.43 -0.20
CA VAL A 123 4.86 -7.50 0.70
C VAL A 123 6.17 -8.13 0.20
N THR A 124 6.82 -8.91 1.05
CA THR A 124 8.00 -9.70 0.74
C THR A 124 7.81 -11.13 1.23
N GLU A 125 8.74 -12.02 0.96
CA GLU A 125 8.74 -13.39 1.49
C GLU A 125 8.78 -13.43 3.03
N GLN A 126 9.33 -12.38 3.66
CA GLN A 126 9.45 -12.25 5.12
C GLN A 126 8.22 -11.59 5.75
N THR A 127 7.29 -11.08 4.95
CA THR A 127 6.13 -10.36 5.47
C THR A 127 5.21 -11.32 6.22
N ASN A 128 4.83 -10.90 7.45
CA ASN A 128 3.87 -11.66 8.25
C ASN A 128 2.55 -11.81 7.50
N THR A 129 2.19 -13.05 7.18
CA THR A 129 0.97 -13.38 6.43
C THR A 129 -0.26 -13.56 7.30
N ASP A 130 -0.10 -13.60 8.63
CA ASP A 130 -1.19 -13.77 9.58
C ASP A 130 -1.69 -12.44 10.14
N CYS A 131 -1.33 -11.33 9.45
CA CYS A 131 -1.75 -10.01 9.88
C CYS A 131 -3.23 -9.76 9.58
N GLU A 132 -3.92 -9.19 10.56
CA GLU A 132 -5.34 -8.87 10.49
C GLU A 132 -5.62 -7.40 10.16
N TYR A 133 -4.60 -6.59 9.90
CA TYR A 133 -4.72 -5.15 9.65
C TYR A 133 -5.42 -4.38 10.78
N LYS A 134 -5.14 -4.72 12.04
CA LYS A 134 -5.74 -4.11 13.24
C LYS A 134 -4.95 -2.92 13.78
N ASN A 135 -3.63 -2.91 13.62
CA ASN A 135 -2.76 -1.84 14.10
C ASN A 135 -2.01 -1.20 12.95
N ILE A 136 -2.37 0.03 12.60
CA ILE A 136 -1.86 0.72 11.41
C ILE A 136 -1.03 1.93 11.79
N ILE A 137 0.20 1.98 11.31
CA ILE A 137 1.13 3.10 11.52
C ILE A 137 1.05 4.08 10.36
N VAL A 138 0.81 5.35 10.68
CA VAL A 138 0.71 6.42 9.68
C VAL A 138 1.63 7.59 10.07
N PRO A 139 2.80 7.75 9.45
CA PRO A 139 3.64 8.91 9.66
C PRO A 139 3.03 10.17 9.05
N ILE A 140 2.99 11.24 9.84
CA ILE A 140 2.57 12.56 9.39
C ILE A 140 3.82 13.37 9.00
N ASP A 141 3.80 14.02 7.87
CA ASP A 141 4.84 14.95 7.45
C ASP A 141 4.26 16.34 7.13
N TYR A 142 5.12 17.30 6.79
CA TYR A 142 4.72 18.67 6.47
C TYR A 142 4.10 18.84 5.09
N LYS A 143 3.97 17.78 4.29
CA LYS A 143 3.41 17.87 2.94
C LYS A 143 1.88 17.89 2.99
N LYS A 144 1.27 18.71 2.14
CA LYS A 144 -0.20 18.79 2.05
C LYS A 144 -0.84 17.47 1.65
N GLU A 145 -0.13 16.70 0.82
CA GLU A 145 -0.54 15.38 0.35
C GLU A 145 -0.59 14.32 1.47
N SER A 146 0.03 14.61 2.62
CA SER A 146 -0.01 13.71 3.77
C SER A 146 -1.44 13.35 4.20
N LYS A 147 -2.42 14.20 3.90
CA LYS A 147 -3.84 13.92 4.15
C LYS A 147 -4.35 12.68 3.41
N GLU A 148 -3.81 12.36 2.24
CA GLU A 148 -4.20 11.17 1.49
C GLU A 148 -3.89 9.87 2.26
N LYS A 149 -2.78 9.86 3.03
CA LYS A 149 -2.46 8.72 3.92
C LYS A 149 -3.55 8.49 4.97
N MET A 150 -4.07 9.60 5.53
CA MET A 150 -5.12 9.54 6.56
C MET A 150 -6.42 8.98 5.99
N ILE A 151 -6.75 9.36 4.77
CA ILE A 151 -7.95 8.89 4.09
C ILE A 151 -7.86 7.40 3.86
N TRP A 152 -6.76 6.91 3.28
CA TRP A 152 -6.60 5.48 3.04
C TRP A 152 -6.51 4.66 4.34
N ALA A 153 -5.87 5.19 5.38
CA ALA A 153 -5.88 4.56 6.70
C ALA A 153 -7.28 4.50 7.30
N SER A 154 -8.13 5.51 7.04
CA SER A 154 -9.51 5.53 7.57
C SER A 154 -10.37 4.37 7.07
N TYR A 155 -10.10 3.83 5.87
CA TYR A 155 -10.82 2.66 5.38
C TYR A 155 -10.61 1.45 6.30
N PHE A 156 -9.39 1.23 6.79
CA PHE A 156 -9.12 0.15 7.74
C PHE A 156 -9.78 0.40 9.10
N GLY A 157 -9.77 1.65 9.57
CA GLY A 157 -10.52 2.01 10.79
C GLY A 157 -12.01 1.73 10.66
N ARG A 158 -12.62 2.13 9.55
CA ARG A 158 -14.06 2.00 9.29
C ARG A 158 -14.52 0.56 9.05
N PHE A 159 -13.78 -0.20 8.24
CA PHE A 159 -14.21 -1.51 7.77
C PHE A 159 -13.62 -2.66 8.58
N ASN A 160 -12.58 -2.41 9.35
CA ASN A 160 -11.88 -3.42 10.14
C ASN A 160 -11.78 -3.11 11.64
N ASN A 161 -12.30 -1.97 12.09
CA ASN A 161 -12.11 -1.47 13.47
C ASN A 161 -10.62 -1.42 13.85
N ALA A 162 -9.77 -1.01 12.90
CA ALA A 162 -8.33 -0.89 13.12
C ALA A 162 -8.01 0.35 13.97
N ILE A 163 -7.01 0.22 14.84
CA ILE A 163 -6.44 1.34 15.58
C ILE A 163 -5.40 2.05 14.70
N ILE A 164 -5.58 3.34 14.48
CA ILE A 164 -4.68 4.12 13.64
C ILE A 164 -3.69 4.90 14.51
N HIS A 165 -2.40 4.53 14.44
CA HIS A 165 -1.32 5.18 15.17
C HIS A 165 -0.68 6.29 14.30
N LEU A 166 -1.00 7.54 14.60
CA LEU A 166 -0.49 8.72 13.92
C LEU A 166 0.86 9.12 14.52
N ILE A 167 1.94 8.96 13.77
CA ILE A 167 3.29 9.32 14.23
C ILE A 167 3.59 10.76 13.81
N ALA A 168 3.56 11.68 14.74
CA ALA A 168 3.72 13.12 14.49
C ALA A 168 5.15 13.58 14.80
N PRO A 169 5.80 14.34 13.87
CA PRO A 169 7.13 14.90 14.08
C PRO A 169 7.09 16.15 14.96
N ASN A 170 8.26 16.51 15.49
CA ASN A 170 8.50 17.79 16.12
C ASN A 170 9.26 18.72 15.17
N GLU A 171 8.55 19.71 14.59
CA GLU A 171 9.13 20.66 13.65
C GLU A 171 9.28 22.03 14.29
N LYS A 172 10.47 22.63 14.11
CA LYS A 172 10.76 23.98 14.58
C LYS A 172 10.31 25.07 13.61
N SER A 173 10.23 24.75 12.31
CA SER A 173 9.73 25.68 11.28
C SER A 173 8.24 25.92 11.46
N GLU A 174 7.86 27.18 11.65
CA GLU A 174 6.46 27.57 11.85
C GLU A 174 5.56 27.16 10.67
N ALA A 175 6.05 27.30 9.42
CA ALA A 175 5.32 26.89 8.23
C ALA A 175 5.04 25.38 8.22
N TYR A 176 6.03 24.56 8.57
CA TYR A 176 5.86 23.10 8.65
C TYR A 176 4.97 22.71 9.81
N HIS A 177 5.14 23.36 10.95
CA HIS A 177 4.28 23.14 12.12
C HIS A 177 2.81 23.42 11.80
N ARG A 178 2.50 24.55 11.12
CA ARG A 178 1.14 24.88 10.68
C ARG A 178 0.54 23.81 9.78
N THR A 179 1.31 23.29 8.82
CA THR A 179 0.84 22.23 7.91
C THR A 179 0.56 20.91 8.65
N ILE A 180 1.45 20.51 9.57
CA ILE A 180 1.27 19.33 10.40
C ILE A 180 0.02 19.46 11.27
N LYS A 181 -0.14 20.63 11.94
CA LYS A 181 -1.31 20.92 12.75
C LYS A 181 -2.62 20.87 11.93
N ALA A 182 -2.61 21.44 10.72
CA ALA A 182 -3.76 21.40 9.82
C ALA A 182 -4.10 19.97 9.39
N THR A 183 -3.09 19.13 9.14
CA THR A 183 -3.28 17.70 8.82
C THR A 183 -3.84 16.94 10.02
N LEU A 184 -3.33 17.19 11.24
CA LEU A 184 -3.86 16.58 12.46
C LEU A 184 -5.31 16.98 12.75
N LEU A 185 -5.66 18.26 12.57
CA LEU A 185 -7.03 18.74 12.77
C LEU A 185 -8.01 18.12 11.76
N PHE A 186 -7.61 18.05 10.49
CA PHE A 186 -8.37 17.36 9.44
C PHE A 186 -8.59 15.88 9.82
N THR A 187 -7.52 15.20 10.19
CA THR A 187 -7.54 13.78 10.57
C THR A 187 -8.45 13.54 11.77
N LYS A 188 -8.31 14.36 12.81
CA LYS A 188 -9.15 14.29 14.01
C LYS A 188 -10.63 14.37 13.67
N LYS A 189 -11.03 15.41 12.93
CA LYS A 189 -12.42 15.61 12.53
C LYS A 189 -12.96 14.40 11.75
N MET A 190 -12.19 13.91 10.78
CA MET A 190 -12.58 12.77 9.95
C MET A 190 -12.71 11.48 10.79
N PHE A 191 -11.74 11.20 11.65
CA PHE A 191 -11.72 9.95 12.43
C PHE A 191 -12.83 9.95 13.52
N GLU A 192 -13.08 11.10 14.16
CA GLU A 192 -14.18 11.26 15.10
C GLU A 192 -15.56 11.12 14.43
N GLN A 193 -15.71 11.64 13.20
CA GLN A 193 -16.93 11.47 12.42
C GLN A 193 -17.22 10.00 12.12
N PHE A 194 -16.20 9.21 11.81
CA PHE A 194 -16.33 7.78 11.52
C PHE A 194 -16.25 6.88 12.75
N LYS A 195 -15.99 7.44 13.94
CA LYS A 195 -16.06 6.77 15.26
C LYS A 195 -15.16 5.52 15.39
N PHE A 196 -13.95 5.55 14.84
CA PHE A 196 -12.97 4.49 15.09
C PHE A 196 -11.80 5.00 15.93
N GLU A 197 -11.05 4.06 16.54
CA GLU A 197 -9.97 4.37 17.46
C GLU A 197 -8.72 4.88 16.73
N TYR A 198 -8.10 5.94 17.27
CA TYR A 198 -6.80 6.40 16.82
C TYR A 198 -5.96 6.93 17.99
N LYS A 199 -4.64 6.88 17.83
CA LYS A 199 -3.67 7.36 18.81
C LYS A 199 -2.67 8.29 18.13
N ILE A 200 -2.33 9.42 18.77
CA ILE A 200 -1.32 10.35 18.28
C ILE A 200 -0.06 10.17 19.12
N VAL A 201 1.02 9.71 18.46
CA VAL A 201 2.34 9.54 19.06
C VAL A 201 3.23 10.70 18.62
N LYS A 202 3.50 11.62 19.51
CA LYS A 202 4.44 12.73 19.28
C LYS A 202 5.87 12.20 19.40
N THR A 203 6.74 12.62 18.48
CA THR A 203 8.15 12.22 18.46
C THR A 203 9.05 13.45 18.45
N GLU A 204 10.32 13.29 18.88
CA GLU A 204 11.33 14.36 18.82
C GLU A 204 11.99 14.47 17.43
N CYS A 205 11.61 13.63 16.48
CA CYS A 205 12.23 13.66 15.14
C CYS A 205 11.59 14.72 14.22
N LYS A 206 12.37 15.20 13.26
CA LYS A 206 11.87 16.07 12.16
C LYS A 206 11.10 15.27 11.13
N SER A 207 10.20 15.92 10.39
CA SER A 207 9.41 15.31 9.31
C SER A 207 10.25 14.54 8.29
N ARG A 208 11.45 15.00 7.97
CA ARG A 208 12.34 14.29 7.02
C ARG A 208 12.71 12.87 7.48
N ASN A 209 12.67 12.61 8.78
CA ASN A 209 13.02 11.33 9.39
C ASN A 209 11.79 10.54 9.87
N ILE A 210 10.59 11.09 9.71
CA ILE A 210 9.37 10.55 10.31
C ILE A 210 9.04 9.13 9.84
N ASN A 211 9.29 8.81 8.57
CA ASN A 211 9.02 7.47 8.06
C ASN A 211 9.98 6.43 8.66
N ARG A 212 11.27 6.79 8.85
CA ARG A 212 12.21 5.92 9.57
C ARG A 212 11.76 5.70 11.01
N LYS A 213 11.26 6.76 11.65
CA LYS A 213 10.74 6.67 13.02
C LYS A 213 9.47 5.82 13.09
N ALA A 214 8.56 5.96 12.12
CA ALA A 214 7.38 5.13 12.01
C ALA A 214 7.73 3.63 11.88
N ILE A 215 8.73 3.29 11.09
CA ILE A 215 9.25 1.92 10.95
C ILE A 215 9.85 1.40 12.26
N GLN A 216 10.50 2.23 13.05
CA GLN A 216 10.96 1.83 14.38
C GLN A 216 9.79 1.57 15.34
N PHE A 217 8.75 2.40 15.26
CA PHE A 217 7.54 2.22 16.06
C PHE A 217 6.73 1.00 15.64
N SER A 218 6.75 0.59 14.37
CA SER A 218 6.00 -0.58 13.89
C SER A 218 6.35 -1.83 14.69
N LYS A 219 7.64 -2.03 14.96
CA LYS A 219 8.14 -3.15 15.76
C LYS A 219 7.68 -3.10 17.21
N ASN A 220 7.69 -1.91 17.82
CA ASN A 220 7.31 -1.74 19.23
C ASN A 220 5.80 -1.88 19.47
N LEU A 221 4.99 -1.58 18.44
CA LEU A 221 3.53 -1.57 18.54
C LEU A 221 2.90 -2.81 17.90
N ASN A 222 3.70 -3.80 17.49
CA ASN A 222 3.22 -4.99 16.77
C ASN A 222 2.23 -4.59 15.66
N SER A 223 2.65 -3.66 14.80
CA SER A 223 1.76 -3.14 13.77
C SER A 223 1.56 -4.14 12.63
N ASP A 224 0.39 -4.06 12.00
CA ASP A 224 0.00 -4.91 10.88
C ASP A 224 0.21 -4.25 9.53
N LEU A 225 0.39 -2.92 9.49
CA LEU A 225 0.53 -2.15 8.26
C LEU A 225 1.23 -0.82 8.52
N ILE A 226 2.14 -0.45 7.61
CA ILE A 226 2.77 0.87 7.61
C ILE A 226 2.34 1.63 6.36
N VAL A 227 1.81 2.84 6.52
CA VAL A 227 1.36 3.67 5.41
C VAL A 227 2.47 4.63 4.99
N LEU A 228 2.98 4.47 3.78
CA LEU A 228 3.99 5.35 3.18
C LEU A 228 3.45 5.99 1.91
N MET A 229 4.07 7.09 1.50
CA MET A 229 3.65 7.84 0.31
C MET A 229 4.85 8.18 -0.57
N SER A 230 4.68 8.08 -1.90
CA SER A 230 5.67 8.55 -2.85
C SER A 230 5.75 10.08 -2.90
N ASN A 231 6.85 10.61 -3.41
CA ASN A 231 6.96 12.04 -3.71
C ASN A 231 6.52 12.32 -5.15
N ARG A 232 5.80 13.43 -5.36
CA ARG A 232 5.32 13.85 -6.70
C ARG A 232 6.42 14.17 -7.70
N ASN A 233 7.60 14.60 -7.24
CA ASN A 233 8.71 14.98 -8.14
C ASN A 233 9.54 13.77 -8.57
N PRO A 234 9.53 13.42 -9.86
CA PRO A 234 10.32 12.29 -10.38
C PRO A 234 11.84 12.41 -10.13
N GLY A 235 12.38 13.63 -10.12
CA GLY A 235 13.79 13.90 -9.79
C GLY A 235 14.15 13.66 -8.32
N TRP A 236 13.15 13.59 -7.44
CA TRP A 236 13.29 13.34 -6.00
C TRP A 236 13.11 11.87 -5.62
N ILE A 237 12.69 11.02 -6.55
CA ILE A 237 12.66 9.56 -6.40
C ILE A 237 14.04 9.04 -6.01
N ALA A 238 15.09 9.75 -6.40
CA ALA A 238 16.47 9.42 -6.04
C ALA A 238 16.81 9.66 -4.56
N SER A 239 16.14 10.59 -3.86
CA SER A 239 16.61 10.99 -2.52
C SER A 239 15.83 10.41 -1.34
N TRP A 240 14.54 10.05 -1.49
CA TRP A 240 13.75 9.63 -0.33
C TRP A 240 12.82 8.43 -0.51
N SER A 241 12.22 8.27 -1.65
CA SER A 241 11.41 7.11 -2.02
C SER A 241 12.00 6.39 -3.23
N GLY A 242 13.27 6.63 -3.50
CA GLY A 242 13.98 5.93 -4.56
C GLY A 242 13.97 4.42 -4.34
N PRO A 243 14.12 3.64 -5.40
CA PRO A 243 14.12 2.18 -5.33
C PRO A 243 15.06 1.63 -4.25
N SER A 244 16.13 2.34 -3.91
CA SER A 244 17.10 1.93 -2.89
C SER A 244 16.59 2.04 -1.46
N GLN A 245 15.82 3.08 -1.12
CA GLN A 245 15.32 3.24 0.27
C GLN A 245 14.10 2.38 0.55
N LEU A 246 13.15 2.31 -0.38
CA LEU A 246 12.03 1.38 -0.24
C LEU A 246 12.53 -0.07 -0.19
N LYS A 247 13.57 -0.42 -0.96
CA LYS A 247 14.25 -1.71 -0.86
C LYS A 247 14.85 -1.96 0.51
N SER A 248 15.50 -0.96 1.09
CA SER A 248 16.08 -1.06 2.43
C SER A 248 15.00 -1.23 3.48
N ILE A 249 13.86 -0.59 3.30
CA ILE A 249 12.70 -0.73 4.17
C ILE A 249 12.10 -2.13 4.03
N LEU A 250 11.75 -2.55 2.82
CA LEU A 250 11.16 -3.86 2.55
C LEU A 250 12.05 -5.03 3.00
N LYS A 251 13.37 -4.88 2.98
CA LYS A 251 14.29 -5.91 3.49
C LYS A 251 14.34 -6.03 5.01
N LYS A 252 13.92 -5.03 5.73
CA LYS A 252 14.04 -4.93 7.20
C LYS A 252 12.69 -4.97 7.90
N GLU A 253 11.64 -4.90 7.13
CA GLU A 253 10.28 -4.77 7.64
C GLU A 253 9.48 -6.03 7.35
N ASP A 254 8.97 -6.62 8.42
CA ASP A 254 8.15 -7.83 8.34
C ASP A 254 6.66 -7.50 8.16
N ASN A 255 6.31 -6.20 8.19
CA ASN A 255 4.95 -5.74 7.99
C ASN A 255 4.68 -5.34 6.53
N PRO A 256 3.46 -5.56 6.02
CA PRO A 256 3.05 -5.01 4.75
C PRO A 256 3.18 -3.48 4.71
N ILE A 257 3.47 -2.93 3.54
CA ILE A 257 3.56 -1.49 3.33
C ILE A 257 2.45 -1.04 2.39
N LEU A 258 1.53 -0.21 2.87
CA LEU A 258 0.58 0.50 2.03
C LEU A 258 1.28 1.70 1.40
N PHE A 259 1.57 1.61 0.12
CA PHE A 259 2.26 2.63 -0.66
C PHE A 259 1.28 3.46 -1.49
N ILE A 260 1.25 4.76 -1.26
CA ILE A 260 0.31 5.67 -1.88
C ILE A 260 1.04 6.61 -2.85
N ASN A 261 0.50 6.76 -4.05
CA ASN A 261 0.90 7.82 -4.98
C ASN A 261 -0.04 9.00 -4.80
N PRO A 262 0.44 10.18 -4.40
CA PRO A 262 -0.43 11.34 -4.26
C PRO A 262 -0.97 11.76 -5.63
N LEU A 263 -2.29 11.89 -5.73
CA LEU A 263 -2.97 12.37 -6.92
C LEU A 263 -3.09 13.89 -6.89
N LYS A 264 -2.91 14.56 -8.05
CA LYS A 264 -3.03 16.01 -8.14
C LYS A 264 -4.44 16.53 -7.82
N ASP A 265 -5.46 15.70 -8.01
CA ASP A 265 -6.86 16.13 -8.10
C ASP A 265 -7.81 15.31 -7.22
N TYR A 266 -7.36 14.78 -6.08
CA TYR A 266 -8.30 14.19 -5.14
C TYR A 266 -9.02 15.28 -4.36
N TYR A 267 -10.08 15.80 -4.94
CA TYR A 267 -11.21 16.29 -4.17
C TYR A 267 -11.99 15.04 -3.76
N LEU A 268 -11.83 14.62 -2.51
CA LEU A 268 -12.78 13.68 -1.94
C LEU A 268 -14.08 14.46 -1.73
N PRO A 269 -15.17 14.02 -2.32
CA PRO A 269 -16.46 14.53 -1.91
C PRO A 269 -16.62 14.15 -0.44
N CYS A 270 -16.56 15.13 0.44
CA CYS A 270 -17.06 15.02 1.78
C CYS A 270 -18.60 15.04 1.66
N ASN A 271 -19.19 13.92 1.34
CA ASN A 271 -20.61 13.67 1.45
C ASN A 271 -20.85 12.64 2.55
#